data_1c2e157b388a80076af4ce579e9de2fa
#
_entry.id   1c2e157b388a80076af4ce579e9de2fa
#
_cell.length_a   1.000
_cell.length_b   1.000
_cell.length_c   1.000
_cell.angle_alpha   90.00
_cell.angle_beta   90.00
_cell.angle_gamma   90.00
#
_symmetry.space_group_name_H-M   'P 1'
#
loop_
_entity.id
_entity.type
_entity.pdbx_description
1 polymer ?
#
loop_
_entity_poly.entity_id
_entity_poly.type
_entity_poly.pdbx_seq_one_letter_code
_entity_poly.pdbx_strand_id
1 'polypeptide(L)'
;LARLHRQMEEFGQASASLESSVEEVISKDRMVGAKVNARGELIELKFHTQKYRQMAPAELASAITDVINQARKRMFARVTQAYAQFMPEGIDIDEVMSGTFDPSRLLGDLDLPFPSGAAKPFDGDRP
;
A
#
# COMPACT_ATOMS: atom_id res chain seq x y z
N LEU A 1 3.02 20.50 23.62
CA LEU A 1 2.71 19.13 24.05
C LEU A 1 1.30 18.74 23.68
N ALA A 2 0.35 19.68 23.84
CA ALA A 2 -1.03 19.39 23.45
C ALA A 2 -1.14 19.12 21.95
N ARG A 3 -0.31 19.80 21.16
CA ARG A 3 -0.30 19.60 19.72
C ARG A 3 0.21 18.20 19.37
N LEU A 4 1.22 17.74 20.06
CA LEU A 4 1.75 16.40 19.83
C LEU A 4 0.73 15.34 20.17
N HIS A 5 0.05 15.52 21.31
CA HIS A 5 -1.01 14.59 21.71
C HIS A 5 -2.10 14.49 20.66
N ARG A 6 -2.50 15.65 20.11
CA ARG A 6 -3.53 15.67 19.11
C ARG A 6 -3.10 14.94 17.83
N GLN A 7 -1.84 15.14 17.44
CA GLN A 7 -1.32 14.48 16.25
C GLN A 7 -1.27 12.97 16.44
N MET A 8 -0.90 12.53 17.63
CA MET A 8 -0.86 11.11 17.90
C MET A 8 -2.25 10.50 17.93
N GLU A 9 -3.24 11.22 18.44
CA GLU A 9 -4.60 10.76 18.41
C GLU A 9 -5.12 10.66 16.98
N GLU A 10 -4.85 11.68 16.17
CA GLU A 10 -5.27 11.69 14.79
C GLU A 10 -4.64 10.56 14.01
N PHE A 11 -3.36 10.31 14.25
CA PHE A 11 -2.67 9.20 13.60
C PHE A 11 -3.27 7.87 14.02
N GLY A 12 -3.54 7.71 15.31
CA GLY A 12 -4.15 6.49 15.81
C GLY A 12 -5.53 6.24 15.22
N GLN A 13 -6.32 7.30 15.09
CA GLN A 13 -7.64 7.18 14.50
C GLN A 13 -7.56 6.85 13.02
N ALA A 14 -6.61 7.44 12.32
CA ALA A 14 -6.41 7.14 10.90
C ALA A 14 -5.99 5.69 10.72
N SER A 15 -5.09 5.21 11.56
CA SER A 15 -4.64 3.82 11.50
C SER A 15 -5.77 2.85 11.78
N ALA A 16 -6.56 3.14 12.82
CA ALA A 16 -7.68 2.26 13.18
C ALA A 16 -8.72 2.23 12.07
N SER A 17 -9.00 3.38 11.47
CA SER A 17 -9.95 3.46 10.38
C SER A 17 -9.47 2.66 9.18
N LEU A 18 -8.17 2.75 8.87
CA LEU A 18 -7.61 2.00 7.75
C LEU A 18 -7.60 0.50 7.99
N GLU A 19 -7.35 0.08 9.22
CA GLU A 19 -7.31 -1.34 9.54
C GLU A 19 -8.62 -2.05 9.21
N SER A 20 -9.73 -1.34 9.33
CA SER A 20 -11.04 -1.90 9.01
C SER A 20 -11.46 -1.60 7.58
N SER A 21 -10.62 -0.95 6.80
CA SER A 21 -10.97 -0.57 5.44
C SER A 21 -10.89 -1.75 4.48
N VAL A 22 -11.80 -1.75 3.54
CA VAL A 22 -11.86 -2.74 2.48
C VAL A 22 -12.11 -2.01 1.16
N GLU A 23 -11.37 -2.39 0.12
CA GLU A 23 -11.62 -1.88 -1.22
C GLU A 23 -12.10 -3.01 -2.09
N GLU A 24 -13.19 -2.77 -2.79
CA GLU A 24 -13.76 -3.76 -3.68
C GLU A 24 -13.73 -3.25 -5.11
N VAL A 25 -13.30 -4.10 -6.04
CA VAL A 25 -13.34 -3.79 -7.47
C VAL A 25 -14.10 -4.91 -8.16
N ILE A 26 -15.01 -4.50 -9.04
CA ILE A 26 -15.79 -5.44 -9.84
C ILE A 26 -15.40 -5.21 -11.30
N SER A 27 -15.22 -6.30 -12.05
CA SER A 27 -14.84 -6.21 -13.45
C SER A 27 -15.89 -5.45 -14.26
N LYS A 28 -15.49 -4.95 -15.43
CA LYS A 28 -16.40 -4.15 -16.27
C LYS A 28 -17.64 -4.94 -16.68
N ASP A 29 -17.47 -6.22 -16.95
CA ASP A 29 -18.61 -7.07 -17.30
C ASP A 29 -19.35 -7.59 -16.07
N ARG A 30 -18.94 -7.14 -14.88
CA ARG A 30 -19.55 -7.48 -13.61
C ARG A 30 -19.54 -8.97 -13.30
N MET A 31 -18.59 -9.68 -13.88
CA MET A 31 -18.48 -11.11 -13.68
C MET A 31 -17.78 -11.46 -12.36
N VAL A 32 -16.69 -10.76 -12.07
CA VAL A 32 -15.87 -11.12 -10.92
C VAL A 32 -15.54 -9.87 -10.11
N GLY A 33 -15.50 -10.02 -8.80
CA GLY A 33 -15.13 -8.95 -7.89
C GLY A 33 -14.08 -9.42 -6.91
N ALA A 34 -13.23 -8.50 -6.49
CA ALA A 34 -12.18 -8.78 -5.53
C ALA A 34 -12.22 -7.74 -4.41
N LYS A 35 -12.02 -8.20 -3.18
CA LYS A 35 -11.92 -7.31 -2.02
C LYS A 35 -10.55 -7.48 -1.39
N VAL A 36 -9.91 -6.36 -1.08
CA VAL A 36 -8.63 -6.38 -0.37
C VAL A 36 -8.73 -5.54 0.88
N ASN A 37 -7.91 -5.90 1.86
CA ASN A 37 -7.84 -5.14 3.11
C ASN A 37 -6.72 -4.08 3.03
N ALA A 38 -6.50 -3.40 4.16
CA ALA A 38 -5.52 -2.31 4.18
C ALA A 38 -4.10 -2.77 3.92
N ARG A 39 -3.82 -4.04 4.11
CA ARG A 39 -2.50 -4.60 3.83
C ARG A 39 -2.33 -5.02 2.38
N GLY A 40 -3.38 -4.86 1.58
CA GLY A 40 -3.34 -5.31 0.20
C GLY A 40 -3.60 -6.80 0.04
N GLU A 41 -4.04 -7.46 1.09
CA GLU A 41 -4.35 -8.88 1.03
C GLU A 41 -5.73 -9.10 0.44
N LEU A 42 -5.82 -10.10 -0.43
CA LEU A 42 -7.11 -10.49 -0.99
C LEU A 42 -7.90 -11.23 0.07
N ILE A 43 -9.05 -10.65 0.46
CA ILE A 43 -9.89 -11.26 1.49
C ILE A 43 -11.12 -11.93 0.93
N GLU A 44 -11.49 -11.58 -0.30
CA GLU A 44 -12.64 -12.21 -0.93
C GLU A 44 -12.54 -12.10 -2.44
N LEU A 45 -12.84 -13.19 -3.13
CA LEU A 45 -12.99 -13.19 -4.58
C LEU A 45 -14.34 -13.81 -4.88
N LYS A 46 -15.16 -13.11 -5.65
CA LYS A 46 -16.53 -13.53 -5.87
C LYS A 46 -16.88 -13.46 -7.35
N PHE A 47 -17.56 -14.49 -7.83
CA PHE A 47 -18.10 -14.48 -9.17
C PHE A 47 -19.57 -14.11 -9.10
N HIS A 48 -19.92 -13.04 -9.80
CA HIS A 48 -21.28 -12.52 -9.77
C HIS A 48 -22.16 -13.10 -10.87
N THR A 49 -21.53 -13.69 -11.90
CA THR A 49 -22.24 -14.36 -12.99
C THR A 49 -21.54 -15.66 -13.28
N GLN A 50 -22.14 -16.47 -14.14
CA GLN A 50 -21.54 -17.73 -14.54
C GLN A 50 -20.79 -17.64 -15.85
N LYS A 51 -20.51 -16.45 -16.30
CA LYS A 51 -19.79 -16.24 -17.54
C LYS A 51 -18.43 -16.91 -17.54
N TYR A 52 -17.82 -17.04 -16.37
CA TYR A 52 -16.51 -17.65 -16.24
C TYR A 52 -16.48 -19.08 -16.77
N ARG A 53 -17.62 -19.77 -16.81
CA ARG A 53 -17.68 -21.15 -17.28
C ARG A 53 -17.41 -21.26 -18.78
N GLN A 54 -17.61 -20.17 -19.49
CA GLN A 54 -17.42 -20.15 -20.94
C GLN A 54 -16.11 -19.48 -21.34
N MET A 55 -15.31 -19.11 -20.37
CA MET A 55 -14.05 -18.43 -20.63
C MET A 55 -12.90 -19.41 -20.70
N ALA A 56 -11.94 -19.10 -21.58
CA ALA A 56 -10.70 -19.86 -21.61
C ALA A 56 -9.95 -19.62 -20.28
N PRO A 57 -9.21 -20.62 -19.80
CA PRO A 57 -8.49 -20.46 -18.54
C PRO A 57 -7.60 -19.23 -18.51
N ALA A 58 -6.94 -18.89 -19.60
CA ALA A 58 -6.07 -17.71 -19.66
C ALA A 58 -6.88 -16.44 -19.54
N GLU A 59 -8.05 -16.40 -20.15
CA GLU A 59 -8.93 -15.23 -20.05
C GLU A 59 -9.41 -15.04 -18.62
N LEU A 60 -9.82 -16.12 -17.99
CA LEU A 60 -10.31 -16.07 -16.62
C LEU A 60 -9.21 -15.63 -15.67
N ALA A 61 -8.01 -16.18 -15.83
CA ALA A 61 -6.88 -15.81 -15.00
C ALA A 61 -6.56 -14.32 -15.15
N SER A 62 -6.62 -13.82 -16.37
CA SER A 62 -6.34 -12.41 -16.63
C SER A 62 -7.39 -11.51 -15.97
N ALA A 63 -8.66 -11.89 -16.07
CA ALA A 63 -9.74 -11.12 -15.46
C ALA A 63 -9.59 -11.06 -13.95
N ILE A 64 -9.27 -12.19 -13.34
CA ILE A 64 -9.06 -12.26 -11.88
C ILE A 64 -7.87 -11.41 -11.47
N THR A 65 -6.77 -11.54 -12.19
CA THR A 65 -5.56 -10.78 -11.90
C THR A 65 -5.82 -9.29 -11.98
N ASP A 66 -6.58 -8.86 -12.99
CA ASP A 66 -6.87 -7.46 -13.20
C ASP A 66 -7.66 -6.86 -12.03
N VAL A 67 -8.73 -7.53 -11.57
CA VAL A 67 -9.53 -6.97 -10.50
C VAL A 67 -8.76 -6.97 -9.18
N ILE A 68 -7.93 -7.97 -8.94
CA ILE A 68 -7.11 -8.00 -7.74
C ILE A 68 -6.11 -6.84 -7.75
N ASN A 69 -5.44 -6.65 -8.87
CA ASN A 69 -4.47 -5.57 -8.97
C ASN A 69 -5.11 -4.20 -8.87
N GLN A 70 -6.30 -4.03 -9.45
CA GLN A 70 -7.01 -2.78 -9.32
C GLN A 70 -7.45 -2.51 -7.88
N ALA A 71 -7.91 -3.54 -7.19
CA ALA A 71 -8.31 -3.40 -5.79
C ALA A 71 -7.11 -3.02 -4.93
N ARG A 72 -5.97 -3.66 -5.15
CA ARG A 72 -4.75 -3.33 -4.44
C ARG A 72 -4.30 -1.90 -4.72
N LYS A 73 -4.41 -1.49 -5.97
CA LYS A 73 -4.02 -0.14 -6.35
C LYS A 73 -4.90 0.90 -5.67
N ARG A 74 -6.19 0.65 -5.59
CA ARG A 74 -7.10 1.55 -4.89
C ARG A 74 -6.80 1.63 -3.41
N MET A 75 -6.52 0.48 -2.80
CA MET A 75 -6.18 0.47 -1.38
C MET A 75 -4.86 1.19 -1.14
N PHE A 76 -3.88 0.98 -2.02
CA PHE A 76 -2.60 1.67 -1.93
C PHE A 76 -2.80 3.19 -1.95
N ALA A 77 -3.62 3.67 -2.88
CA ALA A 77 -3.90 5.10 -2.96
C ALA A 77 -4.61 5.62 -1.72
N ARG A 78 -5.53 4.81 -1.19
CA ARG A 78 -6.26 5.20 0.01
C ARG A 78 -5.35 5.31 1.22
N VAL A 79 -4.47 4.32 1.40
CA VAL A 79 -3.51 4.33 2.50
C VAL A 79 -2.54 5.49 2.34
N THR A 80 -2.05 5.71 1.13
CA THR A 80 -1.14 6.80 0.84
C THR A 80 -1.75 8.14 1.20
N GLN A 81 -2.99 8.36 0.80
CA GLN A 81 -3.66 9.62 1.09
C GLN A 81 -3.91 9.80 2.58
N ALA A 82 -4.26 8.71 3.26
CA ALA A 82 -4.55 8.79 4.68
C ALA A 82 -3.34 9.23 5.49
N TYR A 83 -2.14 8.80 5.05
CA TYR A 83 -0.93 9.12 5.79
C TYR A 83 -0.16 10.31 5.23
N ALA A 84 -0.61 10.87 4.10
CA ALA A 84 0.10 11.99 3.48
C ALA A 84 0.23 13.18 4.44
N GLN A 85 -0.80 13.43 5.21
CA GLN A 85 -0.81 14.58 6.12
C GLN A 85 0.19 14.45 7.26
N PHE A 86 0.69 13.24 7.50
CA PHE A 86 1.64 12.99 8.58
C PHE A 86 3.08 12.96 8.08
N MET A 87 3.28 13.10 6.77
CA MET A 87 4.63 13.05 6.21
C MET A 87 5.28 14.43 6.27
N PRO A 88 6.59 14.49 6.56
CA PRO A 88 7.30 15.77 6.54
C PRO A 88 7.31 16.39 5.15
N GLU A 89 7.42 17.71 5.13
CA GLU A 89 7.54 18.42 3.86
C GLU A 89 8.79 17.95 3.11
N GLY A 90 8.68 17.93 1.80
CA GLY A 90 9.79 17.54 0.95
C GLY A 90 9.90 16.06 0.71
N ILE A 91 9.05 15.27 1.34
CA ILE A 91 9.03 13.84 1.12
C ILE A 91 7.89 13.51 0.17
N ASP A 92 8.24 12.83 -0.92
CA ASP A 92 7.23 12.35 -1.87
C ASP A 92 6.75 11.00 -1.39
N ILE A 93 5.49 10.94 -0.99
CA ILE A 93 4.94 9.71 -0.43
C ILE A 93 4.93 8.59 -1.46
N ASP A 94 4.77 8.92 -2.73
CA ASP A 94 4.82 7.91 -3.78
C ASP A 94 6.20 7.26 -3.85
N GLU A 95 7.24 8.05 -3.67
CA GLU A 95 8.59 7.50 -3.64
C GLU A 95 8.78 6.57 -2.46
N VAL A 96 8.26 6.96 -1.29
CA VAL A 96 8.38 6.14 -0.09
C VAL A 96 7.69 4.80 -0.29
N MET A 97 6.47 4.84 -0.79
CA MET A 97 5.66 3.63 -0.94
C MET A 97 6.13 2.75 -2.08
N SER A 98 6.72 3.33 -3.09
CA SER A 98 7.21 2.55 -4.24
C SER A 98 8.60 1.96 -4.01
N GLY A 99 9.26 2.38 -2.92
CA GLY A 99 10.59 1.88 -2.62
C GLY A 99 11.71 2.63 -3.28
N THR A 100 11.41 3.72 -3.97
CA THR A 100 12.46 4.53 -4.61
C THR A 100 12.96 5.65 -3.72
N PHE A 101 12.39 5.79 -2.55
CA PHE A 101 12.79 6.84 -1.62
C PHE A 101 14.18 6.55 -1.08
N ASP A 102 15.02 7.60 -1.05
CA ASP A 102 16.35 7.51 -0.52
C ASP A 102 16.38 8.15 0.87
N PRO A 103 16.49 7.36 1.93
CA PRO A 103 16.48 7.91 3.29
C PRO A 103 17.64 8.86 3.55
N SER A 104 18.74 8.74 2.81
CA SER A 104 19.89 9.60 3.03
C SER A 104 19.58 11.05 2.67
N ARG A 105 18.61 11.28 1.79
CA ARG A 105 18.19 12.63 1.46
C ARG A 105 17.55 13.32 2.65
N LEU A 106 16.80 12.56 3.43
CA LEU A 106 16.18 13.08 4.64
C LEU A 106 17.22 13.27 5.75
N LEU A 107 18.08 12.27 5.91
CA LEU A 107 19.08 12.29 6.97
C LEU A 107 20.21 13.26 6.69
N GLY A 108 20.42 13.59 5.42
CA GLY A 108 21.46 14.55 5.06
C GLY A 108 21.27 15.94 5.64
N ASP A 109 20.01 16.30 5.89
CA ASP A 109 19.68 17.58 6.50
C ASP A 109 19.81 17.55 8.01
N LEU A 110 19.94 16.37 8.57
CA LEU A 110 20.08 16.18 9.99
C LEU A 110 21.51 15.75 10.26
N ASP A 111 22.22 16.51 11.03
CA ASP A 111 23.59 16.20 11.34
C ASP A 111 23.66 15.09 12.37
N LEU A 112 23.26 13.90 11.95
CA LEU A 112 23.21 12.75 12.84
C LEU A 112 24.49 11.93 12.72
N PRO A 113 25.03 11.49 13.85
CA PRO A 113 26.28 10.73 13.86
C PRO A 113 26.03 9.25 13.57
N PHE A 114 25.71 8.93 12.35
CA PHE A 114 25.53 7.54 11.99
C PHE A 114 26.89 6.89 11.70
N PRO A 115 27.16 5.75 12.31
CA PRO A 115 28.36 5.01 11.95
C PRO A 115 28.27 4.57 10.49
N SER A 116 29.31 4.83 9.73
CA SER A 116 29.26 4.50 8.31
C SER A 116 29.08 3.01 8.06
N GLY A 117 29.57 2.20 8.98
CA GLY A 117 29.40 0.77 8.84
C GLY A 117 27.98 0.31 9.00
N ALA A 118 27.20 1.03 9.79
CA ALA A 118 25.81 0.67 10.03
C ALA A 118 24.92 0.96 8.82
N ALA A 119 25.38 1.85 7.97
CA ALA A 119 24.60 2.23 6.80
C ALA A 119 24.71 1.24 5.66
N LYS A 120 25.64 0.33 5.74
CA LYS A 120 25.82 -0.63 4.67
C LYS A 120 24.69 -1.62 4.66
N PRO A 121 24.14 -1.89 3.49
CA PRO A 121 23.14 -2.92 3.39
C PRO A 121 23.75 -4.26 3.75
N PHE A 122 22.90 -5.21 3.93
CA PHE A 122 23.32 -6.54 4.25
C PHE A 122 24.26 -7.08 3.19
N ASP A 123 25.49 -7.25 3.61
CA ASP A 123 26.55 -7.69 2.72
C ASP A 123 26.93 -9.13 2.97
N GLY A 124 26.25 -9.74 3.90
CA GLY A 124 26.65 -11.04 4.38
C GLY A 124 26.46 -12.18 3.41
N ASP A 125 25.89 -11.88 2.30
CA ASP A 125 25.71 -12.90 1.28
C ASP A 125 27.02 -13.36 0.68
N ARG A 126 28.05 -12.64 0.94
CA ARG A 126 29.31 -13.03 0.38
C ARG A 126 29.90 -14.19 1.12
N PRO A 127 30.32 -15.15 0.37
CA PRO A 127 30.99 -16.29 0.99
C PRO A 127 32.31 -15.92 1.58
#